data_372f1da7b02346f962b007b7986a0e25
#
_entry.id   372f1da7b02346f962b007b7986a0e25
#
_cell.length_a   1.000
_cell.length_b   1.000
_cell.length_c   1.000
_cell.angle_alpha   90.00
_cell.angle_beta   90.00
_cell.angle_gamma   90.00
#
_symmetry.space_group_name_H-M   'P 1'
#
loop_
_entity.id
_entity.type
_entity.pdbx_description
1 polymer ?
#
loop_
_entity_poly.entity_id
_entity_poly.type
_entity_poly.pdbx_seq_one_letter_code
_entity_poly.pdbx_strand_id
1 'polypeptide(L)'
;MSTDGRERWGNHILRHFRGGHRLQTRTVPKRRVLVTGASRGIGASVAAAFARQGDLVALHYAAREPAARAVFDSLRGHDHLMVAADLRNRDQISHLANVIHDEWGGLDVLVNNAGIVHRIEPGCEDVDDWSRAWDDSFEVNVLGTAVLTWHALRLMGRGGRIVNVTSRAAFRGMPDSIPYAASKAALAAMTQSLAQAVADRGIAVTAIAPGYVETDMGRLVLDGPQGEAIRRQSPFNRVATADEVAQAVLFLASADAEWASGAILDLNGASHLRM
;
A
#
# COMPACT_ATOMS: atom_id res chain seq x y z
N MET A 1 -60.07 8.70 28.88
CA MET A 1 -60.84 8.72 27.60
C MET A 1 -59.84 9.08 26.52
N SER A 2 -59.41 8.04 25.95
CA SER A 2 -59.47 7.57 24.55
C SER A 2 -58.37 8.18 23.72
N THR A 3 -57.27 7.48 23.52
CA THR A 3 -56.95 6.50 22.43
C THR A 3 -56.90 7.13 21.02
N ASP A 4 -55.71 6.97 20.48
CA ASP A 4 -55.48 6.55 19.12
C ASP A 4 -54.84 7.59 18.19
N GLY A 5 -53.61 7.31 17.83
CA GLY A 5 -52.77 8.08 16.88
C GLY A 5 -51.60 7.27 16.34
N ARG A 6 -51.71 5.93 16.37
CA ARG A 6 -50.80 5.08 15.57
C ARG A 6 -51.56 4.66 14.30
N GLU A 7 -51.08 5.09 13.18
CA GLU A 7 -51.25 4.56 11.81
C GLU A 7 -51.22 5.68 10.78
N ARG A 8 -50.09 5.93 10.18
CA ARG A 8 -49.95 6.47 8.80
C ARG A 8 -48.49 6.61 8.36
N TRP A 9 -47.72 5.54 8.46
CA TRP A 9 -46.48 5.40 7.65
C TRP A 9 -46.39 3.99 7.08
N GLY A 10 -47.35 3.62 6.26
CA GLY A 10 -47.32 2.41 5.49
C GLY A 10 -48.03 2.63 4.15
N ASN A 11 -47.35 2.29 3.06
CA ASN A 11 -47.87 2.16 1.70
C ASN A 11 -47.80 3.38 0.77
N HIS A 12 -46.56 3.79 0.39
CA HIS A 12 -46.39 4.48 -0.90
C HIS A 12 -45.00 4.24 -1.54
N ILE A 13 -44.46 3.04 -1.54
CA ILE A 13 -43.32 2.69 -2.39
C ILE A 13 -43.51 1.28 -2.96
N LEU A 14 -44.49 1.10 -3.82
CA LEU A 14 -44.60 -0.04 -4.75
C LEU A 14 -45.51 0.32 -5.90
N ARG A 15 -45.06 1.18 -6.82
CA ARG A 15 -45.64 1.20 -8.17
C ARG A 15 -44.57 1.56 -9.23
N HIS A 16 -44.41 0.61 -10.14
CA HIS A 16 -43.86 0.75 -11.49
C HIS A 16 -42.33 0.75 -11.64
N PHE A 17 -41.72 -0.44 -11.56
CA PHE A 17 -40.64 -0.79 -12.50
C PHE A 17 -41.05 -2.07 -13.26
N ARG A 18 -41.96 -1.95 -14.23
CA ARG A 18 -42.11 -2.89 -15.35
C ARG A 18 -41.42 -2.24 -16.55
N GLY A 19 -40.14 -2.43 -16.68
CA GLY A 19 -39.37 -2.16 -17.88
C GLY A 19 -38.22 -3.14 -17.85
N GLY A 20 -38.31 -4.18 -18.67
CA GLY A 20 -37.24 -5.19 -18.80
C GLY A 20 -36.01 -4.59 -19.46
N HIS A 21 -35.24 -3.79 -18.71
CA HIS A 21 -33.87 -3.50 -19.08
C HIS A 21 -33.05 -4.72 -18.68
N ARG A 22 -32.62 -5.53 -19.67
CA ARG A 22 -31.45 -6.38 -19.52
C ARG A 22 -30.39 -5.51 -18.91
N LEU A 23 -30.03 -5.81 -17.65
CA LEU A 23 -28.81 -5.29 -17.05
C LEU A 23 -27.66 -5.74 -17.96
N GLN A 24 -27.26 -4.89 -18.88
CA GLN A 24 -25.95 -5.03 -19.50
C GLN A 24 -24.98 -4.97 -18.32
N THR A 25 -24.39 -6.09 -17.98
CA THR A 25 -23.24 -6.15 -17.08
C THR A 25 -22.16 -5.28 -17.73
N ARG A 26 -22.09 -4.02 -17.32
CA ARG A 26 -20.95 -3.16 -17.65
C ARG A 26 -19.76 -3.87 -17.04
N THR A 27 -18.97 -4.52 -17.89
CA THR A 27 -17.65 -4.99 -17.46
C THR A 27 -16.88 -3.77 -17.02
N VAL A 28 -16.71 -3.60 -15.72
CA VAL A 28 -15.81 -2.57 -15.18
C VAL A 28 -14.43 -2.90 -15.73
N PRO A 29 -13.75 -1.97 -16.43
CA PRO A 29 -12.42 -2.24 -16.93
C PRO A 29 -11.52 -2.68 -15.77
N LYS A 30 -10.75 -3.75 -15.98
CA LYS A 30 -9.77 -4.21 -15.00
C LYS A 30 -8.73 -3.09 -14.79
N ARG A 31 -8.50 -2.70 -13.54
CA ARG A 31 -7.43 -1.74 -13.22
C ARG A 31 -6.08 -2.42 -13.37
N ARG A 32 -5.10 -1.67 -13.82
CA ARG A 32 -3.69 -2.06 -13.94
C ARG A 32 -2.96 -1.59 -12.70
N VAL A 33 -2.49 -2.52 -11.90
CA VAL A 33 -1.98 -2.26 -10.55
C VAL A 33 -0.53 -2.71 -10.45
N LEU A 34 0.38 -1.82 -10.10
CA LEU A 34 1.74 -2.16 -9.74
C LEU A 34 1.89 -2.22 -8.22
N VAL A 35 2.35 -3.36 -7.70
CA VAL A 35 2.68 -3.53 -6.28
C VAL A 35 4.16 -3.80 -6.12
N THR A 36 4.89 -2.88 -5.48
CA THR A 36 6.31 -3.06 -5.26
C THR A 36 6.62 -3.90 -4.02
N GLY A 37 7.69 -4.72 -4.09
CA GLY A 37 8.08 -5.61 -2.98
C GLY A 37 7.00 -6.66 -2.67
N ALA A 38 6.38 -7.21 -3.71
CA ALA A 38 5.23 -8.11 -3.59
C ALA A 38 5.58 -9.60 -3.48
N SER A 39 6.85 -9.96 -3.29
CA SER A 39 7.27 -11.35 -3.14
C SER A 39 6.88 -12.00 -1.79
N ARG A 40 6.45 -11.22 -0.80
CA ARG A 40 6.05 -11.69 0.53
C ARG A 40 5.31 -10.61 1.34
N GLY A 41 4.83 -11.00 2.52
CA GLY A 41 4.29 -10.09 3.53
C GLY A 41 3.16 -9.20 3.03
N ILE A 42 3.18 -7.92 3.39
CA ILE A 42 2.16 -6.95 3.02
C ILE A 42 1.98 -6.89 1.51
N GLY A 43 3.08 -6.78 0.74
CA GLY A 43 3.02 -6.67 -0.71
C GLY A 43 2.36 -7.87 -1.39
N ALA A 44 2.62 -9.08 -0.92
CA ALA A 44 1.98 -10.30 -1.41
C ALA A 44 0.47 -10.31 -1.12
N SER A 45 0.07 -9.96 0.11
CA SER A 45 -1.36 -9.86 0.48
C SER A 45 -2.07 -8.78 -0.33
N VAL A 46 -1.42 -7.64 -0.58
CA VAL A 46 -1.94 -6.54 -1.42
C VAL A 46 -2.12 -7.03 -2.86
N ALA A 47 -1.10 -7.66 -3.47
CA ALA A 47 -1.18 -8.21 -4.82
C ALA A 47 -2.33 -9.21 -4.96
N ALA A 48 -2.44 -10.16 -4.01
CA ALA A 48 -3.52 -11.13 -3.99
C ALA A 48 -4.91 -10.48 -3.80
N ALA A 49 -4.99 -9.41 -3.00
CA ALA A 49 -6.24 -8.70 -2.76
C ALA A 49 -6.74 -7.99 -4.04
N PHE A 50 -5.87 -7.31 -4.79
CA PHE A 50 -6.23 -6.71 -6.08
C PHE A 50 -6.61 -7.78 -7.11
N ALA A 51 -5.85 -8.88 -7.22
CA ALA A 51 -6.16 -9.98 -8.12
C ALA A 51 -7.54 -10.62 -7.81
N ARG A 52 -7.93 -10.72 -6.52
CA ARG A 52 -9.27 -11.18 -6.11
C ARG A 52 -10.39 -10.23 -6.56
N GLN A 53 -10.12 -8.92 -6.69
CA GLN A 53 -11.07 -7.94 -7.24
C GLN A 53 -11.18 -8.00 -8.78
N GLY A 54 -10.33 -8.79 -9.43
CA GLY A 54 -10.29 -8.93 -10.89
C GLY A 54 -9.34 -7.95 -11.58
N ASP A 55 -8.53 -7.20 -10.82
CA ASP A 55 -7.53 -6.28 -11.35
C ASP A 55 -6.34 -7.03 -11.98
N LEU A 56 -5.67 -6.40 -12.94
CA LEU A 56 -4.37 -6.85 -13.47
C LEU A 56 -3.27 -6.42 -12.49
N VAL A 57 -2.41 -7.33 -12.09
CA VAL A 57 -1.36 -7.06 -11.09
C VAL A 57 0.03 -7.25 -11.70
N ALA A 58 0.84 -6.20 -11.69
CA ALA A 58 2.28 -6.29 -11.87
C ALA A 58 2.92 -6.48 -10.50
N LEU A 59 3.38 -7.70 -10.26
CA LEU A 59 4.10 -8.10 -9.07
C LEU A 59 5.58 -7.76 -9.24
N HIS A 60 6.06 -6.74 -8.53
CA HIS A 60 7.47 -6.38 -8.54
C HIS A 60 8.20 -7.01 -7.35
N TYR A 61 9.43 -7.50 -7.61
CA TYR A 61 10.37 -8.00 -6.61
C TYR A 61 11.82 -7.60 -6.96
N ALA A 62 12.74 -7.64 -5.98
CA ALA A 62 14.15 -7.34 -6.24
C ALA A 62 14.97 -8.63 -6.43
N ALA A 63 15.10 -9.47 -5.39
CA ALA A 63 16.05 -10.58 -5.40
C ALA A 63 15.46 -11.97 -5.13
N ARG A 64 14.22 -12.04 -4.61
CA ARG A 64 13.62 -13.32 -4.16
C ARG A 64 12.67 -13.89 -5.22
N GLU A 65 13.19 -14.29 -6.35
CA GLU A 65 12.39 -14.83 -7.46
C GLU A 65 11.54 -16.06 -7.07
N PRO A 66 12.02 -17.08 -6.37
CA PRO A 66 11.20 -18.23 -6.01
C PRO A 66 9.99 -17.84 -5.15
N ALA A 67 10.16 -16.92 -4.21
CA ALA A 67 9.07 -16.42 -3.38
C ALA A 67 8.08 -15.57 -4.21
N ALA A 68 8.59 -14.72 -5.10
CA ALA A 68 7.77 -13.94 -6.03
C ALA A 68 6.96 -14.84 -6.96
N ARG A 69 7.57 -15.90 -7.49
CA ARG A 69 6.93 -16.90 -8.34
C ARG A 69 5.79 -17.61 -7.61
N ALA A 70 6.02 -18.05 -6.39
CA ALA A 70 4.98 -18.71 -5.58
C ALA A 70 3.76 -17.81 -5.34
N VAL A 71 4.00 -16.51 -5.08
CA VAL A 71 2.91 -15.54 -4.96
C VAL A 71 2.21 -15.33 -6.30
N PHE A 72 2.97 -15.13 -7.37
CA PHE A 72 2.45 -14.90 -8.72
C PHE A 72 1.55 -16.04 -9.19
N ASP A 73 1.98 -17.29 -9.01
CA ASP A 73 1.23 -18.47 -9.41
C ASP A 73 -0.06 -18.66 -8.57
N SER A 74 -0.13 -18.04 -7.39
CA SER A 74 -1.33 -18.03 -6.53
C SER A 74 -2.33 -16.92 -6.86
N LEU A 75 -1.98 -15.94 -7.70
CA LEU A 75 -2.87 -14.84 -8.04
C LEU A 75 -4.09 -15.35 -8.81
N ARG A 76 -5.26 -14.86 -8.40
CA ARG A 76 -6.51 -15.21 -9.10
C ARG A 76 -6.62 -14.40 -10.40
N GLY A 77 -6.88 -15.08 -11.50
CA GLY A 77 -7.03 -14.47 -12.83
C GLY A 77 -5.86 -14.83 -13.74
N HIS A 78 -5.67 -14.05 -14.76
CA HIS A 78 -4.62 -14.21 -15.77
C HIS A 78 -4.17 -12.81 -16.25
N ASP A 79 -3.16 -12.75 -17.09
CA ASP A 79 -2.59 -11.52 -17.66
C ASP A 79 -1.90 -10.63 -16.60
N HIS A 80 -1.52 -11.22 -15.46
CA HIS A 80 -0.65 -10.57 -14.48
C HIS A 80 0.79 -10.52 -14.99
N LEU A 81 1.59 -9.58 -14.47
CA LEU A 81 3.02 -9.47 -14.79
C LEU A 81 3.85 -9.78 -13.54
N MET A 82 5.04 -10.35 -13.74
CA MET A 82 6.03 -10.50 -12.68
C MET A 82 7.33 -9.87 -13.16
N VAL A 83 7.80 -8.81 -12.50
CA VAL A 83 8.94 -8.02 -12.97
C VAL A 83 9.97 -7.85 -11.88
N ALA A 84 11.22 -8.19 -12.17
CA ALA A 84 12.36 -7.97 -11.29
C ALA A 84 12.92 -6.57 -11.50
N ALA A 85 13.18 -5.84 -10.40
CA ALA A 85 13.95 -4.60 -10.43
C ALA A 85 14.53 -4.29 -9.04
N ASP A 86 15.77 -3.88 -8.95
CA ASP A 86 16.33 -3.26 -7.76
C ASP A 86 16.01 -1.76 -7.80
N LEU A 87 15.27 -1.27 -6.82
CA LEU A 87 14.88 0.15 -6.75
C LEU A 87 16.05 1.11 -6.49
N ARG A 88 17.25 0.60 -6.23
CA ARG A 88 18.50 1.39 -6.22
C ARG A 88 19.02 1.65 -7.63
N ASN A 89 18.59 0.86 -8.61
CA ASN A 89 19.06 0.92 -9.98
C ASN A 89 18.02 1.60 -10.88
N ARG A 90 18.35 2.82 -11.37
CA ARG A 90 17.45 3.63 -12.19
C ARG A 90 17.10 2.98 -13.52
N ASP A 91 18.04 2.24 -14.13
CA ASP A 91 17.79 1.57 -15.41
C ASP A 91 16.80 0.41 -15.23
N GLN A 92 16.89 -0.32 -14.12
CA GLN A 92 15.93 -1.37 -13.80
C GLN A 92 14.53 -0.80 -13.46
N ILE A 93 14.46 0.36 -12.80
CA ILE A 93 13.18 1.07 -12.59
C ILE A 93 12.58 1.49 -13.94
N SER A 94 13.39 2.04 -14.83
CA SER A 94 12.94 2.42 -16.19
C SER A 94 12.46 1.21 -16.95
N HIS A 95 13.17 0.08 -16.88
CA HIS A 95 12.76 -1.18 -17.51
C HIS A 95 11.41 -1.68 -16.94
N LEU A 96 11.21 -1.66 -15.63
CA LEU A 96 9.93 -2.00 -14.98
C LEU A 96 8.77 -1.16 -15.54
N ALA A 97 8.98 0.15 -15.67
CA ALA A 97 7.95 1.05 -16.21
C ALA A 97 7.68 0.77 -17.71
N ASN A 98 8.71 0.49 -18.49
CA ASN A 98 8.57 0.16 -19.90
C ASN A 98 7.80 -1.16 -20.09
N VAL A 99 8.09 -2.21 -19.32
CA VAL A 99 7.32 -3.46 -19.35
C VAL A 99 5.83 -3.21 -19.12
N ILE A 100 5.49 -2.39 -18.12
CA ILE A 100 4.08 -2.04 -17.84
C ILE A 100 3.46 -1.26 -19.01
N HIS A 101 4.22 -0.34 -19.62
CA HIS A 101 3.76 0.41 -20.78
C HIS A 101 3.49 -0.49 -21.98
N ASP A 102 4.44 -1.36 -22.30
CA ASP A 102 4.40 -2.22 -23.50
C ASP A 102 3.29 -3.27 -23.39
N GLU A 103 3.10 -3.85 -22.20
CA GLU A 103 2.10 -4.91 -21.99
C GLU A 103 0.70 -4.34 -21.77
N TRP A 104 0.56 -3.20 -21.09
CA TRP A 104 -0.75 -2.68 -20.65
C TRP A 104 -1.11 -1.29 -21.18
N GLY A 105 -0.18 -0.56 -21.77
CA GLY A 105 -0.37 0.79 -22.28
C GLY A 105 -0.59 1.87 -21.21
N GLY A 106 -0.47 1.54 -19.91
CA GLY A 106 -0.64 2.49 -18.82
C GLY A 106 -0.78 1.84 -17.46
N LEU A 107 -1.00 2.66 -16.42
CA LEU A 107 -1.12 2.26 -15.03
C LEU A 107 -2.26 3.00 -14.35
N ASP A 108 -3.06 2.31 -13.54
CA ASP A 108 -4.18 2.92 -12.81
C ASP A 108 -3.89 3.05 -11.30
N VAL A 109 -3.13 2.09 -10.74
CA VAL A 109 -2.78 2.08 -9.32
C VAL A 109 -1.31 1.76 -9.12
N LEU A 110 -0.61 2.58 -8.33
CA LEU A 110 0.73 2.29 -7.81
C LEU A 110 0.66 2.07 -6.30
N VAL A 111 1.14 0.92 -5.82
CA VAL A 111 1.35 0.66 -4.40
C VAL A 111 2.86 0.60 -4.13
N ASN A 112 3.40 1.66 -3.55
CA ASN A 112 4.77 1.75 -3.10
C ASN A 112 4.91 1.04 -1.74
N ASN A 113 5.11 -0.28 -1.77
CA ASN A 113 5.26 -1.10 -0.58
C ASN A 113 6.71 -1.56 -0.35
N ALA A 114 7.54 -1.66 -1.39
CA ALA A 114 8.94 -2.04 -1.22
C ALA A 114 9.64 -1.18 -0.17
N GLY A 115 10.43 -1.83 0.67
CA GLY A 115 11.19 -1.14 1.69
C GLY A 115 12.08 -2.10 2.46
N ILE A 116 13.16 -1.56 2.98
CA ILE A 116 14.13 -2.27 3.81
C ILE A 116 14.25 -1.61 5.18
N VAL A 117 14.66 -2.39 6.15
CA VAL A 117 14.95 -1.95 7.52
C VAL A 117 16.38 -2.35 7.85
N HIS A 118 17.20 -1.37 8.14
CA HIS A 118 18.49 -1.58 8.75
C HIS A 118 18.41 -1.30 10.25
N ARG A 119 18.87 -2.24 11.06
CA ARG A 119 19.06 -2.04 12.50
C ARG A 119 20.45 -1.53 12.72
N ILE A 120 20.56 -0.36 13.29
CA ILE A 120 21.80 0.30 13.62
C ILE A 120 21.60 1.14 14.89
N GLU A 121 22.45 0.96 15.87
CA GLU A 121 22.39 1.71 17.12
C GLU A 121 23.26 2.96 17.03
N PRO A 122 22.89 4.05 17.75
CA PRO A 122 23.70 5.29 17.77
C PRO A 122 25.12 5.09 18.32
N GLY A 123 25.33 4.01 19.07
CA GLY A 123 26.66 3.64 19.59
C GLY A 123 27.52 2.81 18.63
N CYS A 124 27.13 2.66 17.37
CA CYS A 124 27.91 1.99 16.35
C CYS A 124 29.27 2.69 16.20
N GLU A 125 30.36 1.93 16.36
CA GLU A 125 31.73 2.49 16.32
C GLU A 125 32.23 2.72 14.90
N ASP A 126 31.66 2.02 13.90
CA ASP A 126 32.03 2.11 12.49
C ASP A 126 31.13 3.10 11.75
N VAL A 127 31.69 4.22 11.31
CA VAL A 127 31.01 5.25 10.54
C VAL A 127 30.57 4.75 9.16
N ASP A 128 31.28 3.78 8.57
CA ASP A 128 30.93 3.21 7.27
C ASP A 128 29.69 2.33 7.38
N ASP A 129 29.54 1.56 8.47
CA ASP A 129 28.32 0.81 8.75
C ASP A 129 27.13 1.75 9.03
N TRP A 130 27.38 2.83 9.79
CA TRP A 130 26.39 3.87 10.03
C TRP A 130 25.90 4.49 8.71
N SER A 131 26.83 4.95 7.88
CA SER A 131 26.54 5.60 6.59
C SER A 131 25.80 4.65 5.64
N ARG A 132 26.26 3.39 5.53
CA ARG A 132 25.62 2.37 4.71
C ARG A 132 24.16 2.12 5.10
N ALA A 133 23.85 2.11 6.41
CA ALA A 133 22.47 1.94 6.87
C ALA A 133 21.56 3.11 6.44
N TRP A 134 22.10 4.34 6.41
CA TRP A 134 21.38 5.52 5.88
C TRP A 134 21.22 5.45 4.38
N ASP A 135 22.28 5.22 3.64
CA ASP A 135 22.27 5.18 2.18
C ASP A 135 21.30 4.13 1.67
N ASP A 136 21.41 2.89 2.13
CA ASP A 136 20.51 1.81 1.73
C ASP A 136 19.05 2.13 2.06
N SER A 137 18.79 2.67 3.27
CA SER A 137 17.42 2.99 3.67
C SER A 137 16.81 4.09 2.78
N PHE A 138 17.58 5.13 2.45
CA PHE A 138 17.09 6.21 1.62
C PHE A 138 17.05 5.85 0.14
N GLU A 139 18.04 5.12 -0.36
CA GLU A 139 18.03 4.69 -1.77
C GLU A 139 16.81 3.85 -2.12
N VAL A 140 16.46 2.86 -1.28
CA VAL A 140 15.29 2.01 -1.57
C VAL A 140 13.98 2.69 -1.19
N ASN A 141 13.89 3.16 0.09
CA ASN A 141 12.59 3.58 0.64
C ASN A 141 12.14 4.96 0.13
N VAL A 142 13.06 5.80 -0.34
CA VAL A 142 12.78 7.18 -0.75
C VAL A 142 13.13 7.42 -2.20
N LEU A 143 14.41 7.34 -2.58
CA LEU A 143 14.88 7.75 -3.91
C LEU A 143 14.34 6.84 -5.01
N GLY A 144 14.47 5.53 -4.85
CA GLY A 144 13.94 4.55 -5.80
C GLY A 144 12.41 4.64 -5.91
N THR A 145 11.72 4.79 -4.77
CA THR A 145 10.28 5.02 -4.72
C THR A 145 9.88 6.31 -5.47
N ALA A 146 10.63 7.39 -5.30
CA ALA A 146 10.37 8.67 -5.98
C ALA A 146 10.59 8.55 -7.50
N VAL A 147 11.68 7.90 -7.95
CA VAL A 147 11.95 7.67 -9.37
C VAL A 147 10.87 6.80 -10.00
N LEU A 148 10.49 5.70 -9.34
CA LEU A 148 9.40 4.85 -9.83
C LEU A 148 8.07 5.62 -9.89
N THR A 149 7.77 6.43 -8.89
CA THR A 149 6.58 7.27 -8.88
C THR A 149 6.57 8.25 -10.05
N TRP A 150 7.72 8.84 -10.39
CA TRP A 150 7.84 9.71 -11.57
C TRP A 150 7.50 8.97 -12.87
N HIS A 151 7.99 7.75 -13.06
CA HIS A 151 7.63 6.91 -14.20
C HIS A 151 6.14 6.56 -14.19
N ALA A 152 5.60 6.14 -13.05
CA ALA A 152 4.19 5.78 -12.90
C ALA A 152 3.24 6.94 -13.25
N LEU A 153 3.57 8.15 -12.82
CA LEU A 153 2.79 9.34 -13.15
C LEU A 153 2.70 9.61 -14.66
N ARG A 154 3.68 9.20 -15.45
CA ARG A 154 3.65 9.32 -16.92
C ARG A 154 2.75 8.27 -17.58
N LEU A 155 2.48 7.17 -16.89
CA LEU A 155 1.60 6.09 -17.33
C LEU A 155 0.16 6.25 -16.81
N MET A 156 -0.05 7.16 -15.84
CA MET A 156 -1.35 7.36 -15.20
C MET A 156 -2.17 8.46 -15.88
N GLY A 157 -3.44 8.13 -16.13
CA GLY A 157 -4.47 9.09 -16.51
C GLY A 157 -5.27 9.60 -15.32
N ARG A 158 -6.34 10.37 -15.60
CA ARG A 158 -7.32 10.80 -14.60
C ARG A 158 -7.96 9.58 -13.92
N GLY A 159 -8.10 9.65 -12.60
CA GLY A 159 -8.56 8.53 -11.78
C GLY A 159 -7.42 7.67 -11.23
N GLY A 160 -6.16 8.00 -11.54
CA GLY A 160 -4.98 7.30 -10.99
C GLY A 160 -4.92 7.33 -9.47
N ARG A 161 -4.36 6.29 -8.87
CA ARG A 161 -4.23 6.15 -7.40
C ARG A 161 -2.80 5.76 -7.03
N ILE A 162 -2.22 6.46 -6.07
CA ILE A 162 -0.91 6.11 -5.50
C ILE A 162 -1.11 5.89 -4.00
N VAL A 163 -0.71 4.70 -3.52
CA VAL A 163 -0.75 4.36 -2.09
C VAL A 163 0.66 4.06 -1.62
N ASN A 164 1.17 4.87 -0.71
CA ASN A 164 2.49 4.70 -0.12
C ASN A 164 2.40 3.93 1.21
N VAL A 165 3.14 2.84 1.35
CA VAL A 165 3.25 2.11 2.61
C VAL A 165 4.37 2.73 3.43
N THR A 166 4.01 3.62 4.36
CA THR A 166 4.92 4.23 5.32
C THR A 166 5.09 3.33 6.56
N SER A 167 5.13 3.86 7.74
CA SER A 167 5.20 3.11 9.00
C SER A 167 4.77 4.00 10.17
N ARG A 168 4.27 3.40 11.23
CA ARG A 168 4.15 4.05 12.54
C ARG A 168 5.51 4.66 13.00
N ALA A 169 6.63 4.04 12.61
CA ALA A 169 7.97 4.53 12.93
C ALA A 169 8.23 5.95 12.42
N ALA A 170 7.59 6.39 11.34
CA ALA A 170 7.67 7.75 10.83
C ALA A 170 7.23 8.83 11.84
N PHE A 171 6.38 8.45 12.80
CA PHE A 171 5.74 9.39 13.75
C PHE A 171 6.08 9.09 15.22
N ARG A 172 6.46 7.85 15.53
CA ARG A 172 6.79 7.45 16.90
C ARG A 172 8.29 7.45 17.19
N GLY A 173 9.11 7.36 16.14
CA GLY A 173 10.52 7.04 16.25
C GLY A 173 10.79 5.54 16.43
N MET A 174 12.00 5.13 16.10
CA MET A 174 12.48 3.75 16.20
C MET A 174 13.98 3.79 16.53
N PRO A 175 14.35 3.72 17.83
CA PRO A 175 15.74 3.99 18.28
C PRO A 175 16.79 3.03 17.70
N ASP A 176 16.40 1.80 17.40
CA ASP A 176 17.26 0.75 16.82
C ASP A 176 17.25 0.73 15.28
N SER A 177 16.58 1.69 14.64
CA SER A 177 16.43 1.75 13.17
C SER A 177 16.14 3.19 12.73
N ILE A 178 16.98 4.13 13.16
CA ILE A 178 16.82 5.58 12.92
C ILE A 178 16.70 5.90 11.42
N PRO A 179 17.59 5.35 10.53
CA PRO A 179 17.49 5.63 9.08
C PRO A 179 16.15 5.18 8.48
N TYR A 180 15.63 4.03 8.92
CA TYR A 180 14.32 3.55 8.49
C TYR A 180 13.21 4.51 8.89
N ALA A 181 13.16 4.90 10.16
CA ALA A 181 12.15 5.85 10.66
C ALA A 181 12.18 7.17 9.87
N ALA A 182 13.37 7.72 9.66
CA ALA A 182 13.58 8.92 8.86
C ALA A 182 13.13 8.75 7.41
N SER A 183 13.45 7.62 6.76
CA SER A 183 13.03 7.34 5.38
C SER A 183 11.50 7.23 5.25
N LYS A 184 10.82 6.64 6.25
CA LYS A 184 9.36 6.53 6.27
C LYS A 184 8.67 7.86 6.56
N ALA A 185 9.31 8.75 7.32
CA ALA A 185 8.85 10.14 7.49
C ALA A 185 9.02 10.95 6.20
N ALA A 186 10.12 10.77 5.48
CA ALA A 186 10.32 11.39 4.16
C ALA A 186 9.24 10.94 3.15
N LEU A 187 8.89 9.65 3.14
CA LEU A 187 7.82 9.11 2.29
C LEU A 187 6.44 9.68 2.67
N ALA A 188 6.18 9.93 3.95
CA ALA A 188 4.97 10.58 4.42
C ALA A 188 4.88 12.04 3.91
N ALA A 189 5.96 12.80 4.01
CA ALA A 189 6.05 14.17 3.47
C ALA A 189 5.91 14.19 1.94
N MET A 190 6.54 13.24 1.23
CA MET A 190 6.39 13.09 -0.21
C MET A 190 4.92 12.82 -0.60
N THR A 191 4.20 12.01 0.17
CA THR A 191 2.77 11.73 -0.06
C THR A 191 1.95 13.02 -0.07
N GLN A 192 2.12 13.87 0.94
CA GLN A 192 1.37 15.12 1.08
C GLN A 192 1.70 16.12 -0.01
N SER A 193 2.98 16.28 -0.33
CA SER A 193 3.44 17.20 -1.38
C SER A 193 2.95 16.75 -2.76
N LEU A 194 3.05 15.45 -3.03
CA LEU A 194 2.64 14.87 -4.31
C LEU A 194 1.12 14.94 -4.50
N ALA A 195 0.33 14.72 -3.44
CA ALA A 195 -1.13 14.82 -3.48
C ALA A 195 -1.59 16.21 -3.96
N GLN A 196 -0.91 17.27 -3.54
CA GLN A 196 -1.20 18.63 -4.00
C GLN A 196 -0.74 18.86 -5.45
N ALA A 197 0.45 18.35 -5.80
CA ALA A 197 1.07 18.59 -7.09
C ALA A 197 0.36 17.92 -8.28
N VAL A 198 -0.40 16.83 -8.05
CA VAL A 198 -1.04 16.06 -9.12
C VAL A 198 -2.58 16.06 -9.05
N ALA A 199 -3.16 16.85 -8.16
CA ALA A 199 -4.61 16.92 -7.96
C ALA A 199 -5.37 17.38 -9.22
N ASP A 200 -4.83 18.33 -9.96
CA ASP A 200 -5.38 18.84 -11.23
C ASP A 200 -5.45 17.76 -12.31
N ARG A 201 -4.56 16.78 -12.25
CA ARG A 201 -4.57 15.61 -13.11
C ARG A 201 -5.62 14.57 -12.71
N GLY A 202 -6.33 14.76 -11.58
CA GLY A 202 -7.28 13.82 -11.01
C GLY A 202 -6.63 12.54 -10.47
N ILE A 203 -5.38 12.64 -10.01
CA ILE A 203 -4.65 11.54 -9.37
C ILE A 203 -4.68 11.78 -7.86
N ALA A 204 -5.13 10.78 -7.09
CA ALA A 204 -5.10 10.84 -5.64
C ALA A 204 -3.88 10.08 -5.08
N VAL A 205 -3.23 10.68 -4.09
CA VAL A 205 -2.05 10.11 -3.44
C VAL A 205 -2.30 10.03 -1.94
N THR A 206 -2.23 8.82 -1.41
CA THR A 206 -2.46 8.55 0.01
C THR A 206 -1.32 7.73 0.60
N ALA A 207 -1.28 7.62 1.91
CA ALA A 207 -0.38 6.69 2.58
C ALA A 207 -1.09 5.90 3.67
N ILE A 208 -0.51 4.75 4.00
CA ILE A 208 -0.87 3.96 5.17
C ILE A 208 0.36 3.86 6.07
N ALA A 209 0.16 3.97 7.38
CA ALA A 209 1.20 3.86 8.40
C ALA A 209 0.94 2.65 9.30
N PRO A 210 1.34 1.43 8.88
CA PRO A 210 1.15 0.24 9.69
C PRO A 210 1.97 0.28 10.98
N GLY A 211 1.44 -0.35 12.04
CA GLY A 211 2.21 -0.79 13.19
C GLY A 211 3.03 -2.04 12.87
N TYR A 212 3.24 -2.88 13.89
CA TYR A 212 3.76 -4.22 13.64
C TYR A 212 2.73 -5.08 12.91
N VAL A 213 3.21 -5.88 11.94
CA VAL A 213 2.39 -6.75 11.09
C VAL A 213 2.98 -8.16 11.10
N GLU A 214 2.12 -9.17 11.12
CA GLU A 214 2.51 -10.59 11.02
C GLU A 214 3.04 -10.90 9.61
N THR A 215 4.32 -10.65 9.43
CA THR A 215 5.08 -10.93 8.21
C THR A 215 6.41 -11.57 8.59
N ASP A 216 7.15 -12.12 7.64
CA ASP A 216 8.49 -12.68 7.91
C ASP A 216 9.40 -11.65 8.59
N MET A 217 9.32 -10.38 8.18
CA MET A 217 10.07 -9.29 8.80
C MET A 217 9.61 -9.02 10.24
N GLY A 218 8.30 -9.05 10.48
CA GLY A 218 7.71 -8.85 11.79
C GLY A 218 7.99 -10.01 12.76
N ARG A 219 7.92 -11.25 12.26
CA ARG A 219 8.15 -12.47 13.07
C ARG A 219 9.53 -12.50 13.72
N LEU A 220 10.57 -11.99 13.06
CA LEU A 220 11.91 -11.90 13.65
C LEU A 220 11.93 -11.21 15.03
N VAL A 221 10.99 -10.31 15.27
CA VAL A 221 10.86 -9.58 16.54
C VAL A 221 9.73 -10.16 17.39
N LEU A 222 8.62 -10.54 16.75
CA LEU A 222 7.41 -11.05 17.44
C LEU A 222 7.61 -12.41 18.09
N ASP A 223 8.51 -13.24 17.54
CA ASP A 223 8.85 -14.54 18.08
C ASP A 223 10.00 -14.46 19.10
N GLY A 224 10.58 -13.28 19.26
CA GLY A 224 11.63 -13.00 20.23
C GLY A 224 11.10 -12.51 21.60
N PRO A 225 12.02 -12.22 22.55
CA PRO A 225 11.68 -11.82 23.92
C PRO A 225 10.77 -10.58 24.02
N GLN A 226 10.80 -9.72 23.01
CA GLN A 226 9.98 -8.49 22.96
C GLN A 226 8.59 -8.70 22.37
N GLY A 227 8.29 -9.87 21.83
CA GLY A 227 7.08 -10.12 21.06
C GLY A 227 5.79 -9.84 21.84
N GLU A 228 5.72 -10.28 23.08
CA GLU A 228 4.55 -10.03 23.93
C GLU A 228 4.41 -8.55 24.29
N ALA A 229 5.50 -7.87 24.62
CA ALA A 229 5.49 -6.43 24.89
C ALA A 229 5.01 -5.62 23.65
N ILE A 230 5.37 -6.08 22.46
CA ILE A 230 4.92 -5.47 21.20
C ILE A 230 3.42 -5.68 20.99
N ARG A 231 2.90 -6.88 21.23
CA ARG A 231 1.45 -7.15 21.10
C ARG A 231 0.64 -6.31 22.08
N ARG A 232 1.13 -6.15 23.30
CA ARG A 232 0.48 -5.32 24.35
C ARG A 232 0.51 -3.82 24.05
N GLN A 233 1.29 -3.33 23.08
CA GLN A 233 1.22 -1.93 22.66
C GLN A 233 -0.14 -1.56 22.07
N SER A 234 -0.85 -2.51 21.49
CA SER A 234 -2.21 -2.33 21.01
C SER A 234 -3.22 -2.78 22.09
N PRO A 235 -4.29 -2.00 22.35
CA PRO A 235 -5.41 -2.45 23.20
C PRO A 235 -6.07 -3.75 22.72
N PHE A 236 -5.92 -4.11 21.45
CA PHE A 236 -6.38 -5.40 20.92
C PHE A 236 -5.48 -6.58 21.30
N ASN A 237 -4.36 -6.32 21.99
CA ASN A 237 -3.38 -7.31 22.43
C ASN A 237 -2.85 -8.21 21.32
N ARG A 238 -2.77 -7.69 20.12
CA ARG A 238 -2.22 -8.33 18.93
C ARG A 238 -1.60 -7.32 17.97
N VAL A 239 -0.92 -7.79 16.97
CA VAL A 239 -0.48 -7.00 15.82
C VAL A 239 -1.44 -7.20 14.63
N ALA A 240 -1.31 -6.39 13.58
CA ALA A 240 -2.11 -6.54 12.39
C ALA A 240 -1.65 -7.75 11.56
N THR A 241 -2.58 -8.34 10.82
CA THR A 241 -2.26 -9.28 9.74
C THR A 241 -1.92 -8.52 8.45
N ALA A 242 -1.20 -9.16 7.53
CA ALA A 242 -0.93 -8.58 6.22
C ALA A 242 -2.22 -8.34 5.41
N ASP A 243 -3.23 -9.16 5.61
CA ASP A 243 -4.53 -9.00 4.94
C ASP A 243 -5.31 -7.78 5.46
N GLU A 244 -5.25 -7.45 6.75
CA GLU A 244 -5.85 -6.21 7.28
C GLU A 244 -5.21 -4.97 6.65
N VAL A 245 -3.89 -5.00 6.44
CA VAL A 245 -3.19 -3.93 5.71
C VAL A 245 -3.63 -3.88 4.26
N ALA A 246 -3.76 -5.03 3.60
CA ALA A 246 -4.19 -5.11 2.20
C ALA A 246 -5.60 -4.55 1.99
N GLN A 247 -6.55 -4.80 2.90
CA GLN A 247 -7.90 -4.23 2.82
C GLN A 247 -7.89 -2.70 2.91
N ALA A 248 -7.07 -2.13 3.79
CA ALA A 248 -6.93 -0.68 3.88
C ALA A 248 -6.29 -0.08 2.60
N VAL A 249 -5.31 -0.76 2.01
CA VAL A 249 -4.72 -0.35 0.72
C VAL A 249 -5.75 -0.40 -0.40
N LEU A 250 -6.58 -1.46 -0.48
CA LEU A 250 -7.68 -1.55 -1.46
C LEU A 250 -8.65 -0.37 -1.35
N PHE A 251 -9.04 0.00 -0.11
CA PHE A 251 -9.91 1.15 0.13
C PHE A 251 -9.24 2.44 -0.36
N LEU A 252 -8.01 2.72 0.05
CA LEU A 252 -7.28 3.93 -0.34
C LEU A 252 -7.01 4.01 -1.86
N ALA A 253 -6.95 2.87 -2.55
CA ALA A 253 -6.83 2.78 -4.00
C ALA A 253 -8.19 2.80 -4.74
N SER A 254 -9.30 2.93 -4.04
CA SER A 254 -10.64 3.00 -4.64
C SER A 254 -11.01 4.41 -5.10
N ALA A 255 -12.06 4.52 -5.90
CA ALA A 255 -12.63 5.82 -6.27
C ALA A 255 -13.24 6.53 -5.05
N ASP A 256 -13.78 5.79 -4.09
CA ASP A 256 -14.42 6.33 -2.89
C ASP A 256 -13.44 7.04 -1.95
N ALA A 257 -12.15 6.74 -2.06
CA ALA A 257 -11.09 7.37 -1.28
C ALA A 257 -10.45 8.61 -1.94
N GLU A 258 -11.00 9.11 -3.06
CA GLU A 258 -10.42 10.27 -3.77
C GLU A 258 -10.27 11.49 -2.86
N TRP A 259 -11.28 11.79 -2.04
CA TRP A 259 -11.28 12.93 -1.12
C TRP A 259 -10.31 12.76 0.07
N ALA A 260 -9.76 11.57 0.25
CA ALA A 260 -8.69 11.29 1.21
C ALA A 260 -7.28 11.60 0.66
N SER A 261 -7.15 12.20 -0.55
CA SER A 261 -5.84 12.54 -1.11
C SER A 261 -5.03 13.42 -0.14
N GLY A 262 -3.79 13.05 0.11
CA GLY A 262 -2.90 13.66 1.11
C GLY A 262 -3.01 13.05 2.51
N ALA A 263 -4.02 12.22 2.78
CA ALA A 263 -4.15 11.56 4.07
C ALA A 263 -3.11 10.45 4.28
N ILE A 264 -2.73 10.29 5.54
CA ILE A 264 -1.92 9.17 6.02
C ILE A 264 -2.75 8.41 7.04
N LEU A 265 -3.22 7.24 6.66
CA LEU A 265 -4.05 6.40 7.51
C LEU A 265 -3.18 5.62 8.50
N ASP A 266 -3.34 5.88 9.80
CA ASP A 266 -2.73 5.07 10.85
C ASP A 266 -3.44 3.72 10.94
N LEU A 267 -2.70 2.65 10.66
CA LEU A 267 -3.17 1.27 10.80
C LEU A 267 -2.29 0.53 11.81
N ASN A 268 -2.43 0.87 13.07
CA ASN A 268 -1.54 0.40 14.12
C ASN A 268 -2.26 -0.13 15.37
N GLY A 269 -3.58 -0.36 15.29
CA GLY A 269 -4.38 -0.90 16.39
C GLY A 269 -4.32 -0.03 17.66
N ALA A 270 -4.34 1.29 17.49
CA ALA A 270 -4.21 2.28 18.57
C ALA A 270 -2.91 2.16 19.40
N SER A 271 -1.88 1.49 18.90
CA SER A 271 -0.56 1.40 19.57
C SER A 271 0.22 2.72 19.52
N HIS A 272 -0.22 3.66 18.72
CA HIS A 272 0.25 5.04 18.65
C HIS A 272 -0.85 5.94 18.08
N LEU A 273 -1.22 6.97 18.81
CA LEU A 273 -2.18 7.98 18.38
C LEU A 273 -1.44 9.29 18.10
N ARG A 274 -1.64 9.85 16.93
CA ARG A 274 -1.13 11.18 16.59
C ARG A 274 -2.11 12.24 17.08
N MET A 275 -1.62 13.25 17.77
CA MET A 275 -2.38 14.43 18.16
C MET A 275 -2.14 15.54 17.13
#